data_811cfd9cf5a3e75cdc2f892ddfc63c69
#
_entry.id   811cfd9cf5a3e75cdc2f892ddfc63c69
#
_cell.length_a   1.000
_cell.length_b   1.000
_cell.length_c   1.000
_cell.angle_alpha   90.00
_cell.angle_beta   90.00
_cell.angle_gamma   90.00
#
_symmetry.space_group_name_H-M   'P 1'
#
loop_
_entity.id
_entity.type
_entity.pdbx_description
1 polymer ?
#
loop_
_entity_poly.entity_id
_entity_poly.type
_entity_poly.pdbx_seq_one_letter_code
_entity_poly.pdbx_strand_id
1 'polypeptide(L)' 'MDLGNSLFQARKKRGLSQEEVAEKLGVSRQTISKWETCETLPDIRQSKRLALLYHLSLDELIDFDMDVEEVQQA' A
#
# COMPACT_ATOMS: atom_id res chain seq x y z
N MET A 1 2.38 5.01 -11.88
CA MET A 1 2.84 4.75 -10.51
C MET A 1 2.12 3.52 -10.00
N ASP A 2 2.84 2.58 -9.43
CA ASP A 2 2.24 1.32 -8.99
C ASP A 2 1.93 1.34 -7.50
N LEU A 3 1.22 0.32 -7.05
CA LEU A 3 0.81 0.23 -5.65
C LEU A 3 2.01 0.20 -4.71
N GLY A 4 3.05 -0.54 -5.08
CA GLY A 4 4.25 -0.62 -4.24
C GLY A 4 4.86 0.74 -4.01
N ASN A 5 4.98 1.54 -5.06
CA ASN A 5 5.51 2.87 -4.95
C ASN A 5 4.60 3.77 -4.10
N SER A 6 3.28 3.63 -4.25
CA SER A 6 2.35 4.37 -3.41
C SER A 6 2.53 4.03 -1.94
N LEU A 7 2.69 2.75 -1.64
CA LEU A 7 2.91 2.31 -0.26
C LEU A 7 4.21 2.88 0.28
N PHE A 8 5.27 2.83 -0.52
CA PHE A 8 6.56 3.39 -0.13
C PHE A 8 6.45 4.87 0.17
N GLN A 9 5.86 5.63 -0.75
CA GLN A 9 5.72 7.08 -0.58
C GLN A 9 4.87 7.43 0.64
N ALA A 10 3.77 6.72 0.82
CA ALA A 10 2.89 6.95 1.97
C ALA A 10 3.61 6.68 3.28
N ARG A 11 4.37 5.59 3.33
CA ARG A 11 5.14 5.25 4.52
C ARG A 11 6.16 6.34 4.84
N LYS A 12 6.91 6.77 3.82
CA LYS A 12 7.91 7.83 4.00
C LYS A 12 7.27 9.12 4.47
N LYS A 13 6.13 9.44 3.91
CA LYS A 13 5.41 10.66 4.27
C LYS A 13 4.98 10.65 5.74
N ARG A 14 4.64 9.46 6.25
CA ARG A 14 4.27 9.32 7.65
C ARG A 14 5.47 9.16 8.57
N GLY A 15 6.67 9.09 8.01
CA GLY A 15 7.89 8.95 8.81
C GLY A 15 8.06 7.60 9.47
N LEU A 16 7.47 6.56 8.89
CA LEU A 16 7.50 5.23 9.47
C LEU A 16 8.54 4.36 8.76
N SER A 17 9.17 3.47 9.52
CA SER A 17 10.07 2.47 8.96
C SER A 17 9.27 1.25 8.54
N GLN A 18 9.88 0.41 7.70
CA GLN A 18 9.24 -0.85 7.32
C GLN A 18 8.99 -1.72 8.55
N GLU A 19 9.91 -1.71 9.50
CA GLU A 19 9.76 -2.48 10.72
C GLU A 19 8.57 -2.00 11.55
N GLU A 20 8.41 -0.69 11.66
CA GLU A 20 7.28 -0.14 12.41
C GLU A 20 5.95 -0.52 11.78
N VAL A 21 5.87 -0.46 10.47
CA VAL A 21 4.64 -0.84 9.77
C VAL A 21 4.38 -2.34 9.94
N ALA A 22 5.42 -3.14 9.81
CA ALA A 22 5.31 -4.58 9.98
C ALA A 22 4.77 -4.93 11.36
N GLU A 23 5.30 -4.29 12.37
CA GLU A 23 4.86 -4.51 13.75
C GLU A 23 3.39 -4.15 13.92
N LYS A 24 2.98 -3.03 13.38
CA LYS A 24 1.60 -2.58 13.50
C LYS A 24 0.62 -3.50 12.78
N LEU A 25 1.05 -4.10 11.69
CA LEU A 25 0.18 -5.00 10.93
C LEU A 25 0.33 -6.47 11.33
N GLY A 26 1.30 -6.79 12.16
CA GLY A 26 1.51 -8.17 12.58
C GLY A 26 2.10 -9.06 11.49
N VAL A 27 2.93 -8.47 10.63
CA VAL A 27 3.62 -9.22 9.56
C VAL A 27 5.12 -8.98 9.67
N SER A 28 5.90 -9.69 8.87
CA SER A 28 7.34 -9.50 8.88
C SER A 28 7.72 -8.26 8.07
N ARG A 29 8.90 -7.70 8.39
CA ARG A 29 9.43 -6.58 7.62
C ARG A 29 9.60 -6.96 6.15
N GLN A 30 9.99 -8.22 5.90
CA GLN A 30 10.15 -8.69 4.53
C GLN A 30 8.85 -8.63 3.75
N THR A 31 7.74 -8.89 4.41
CA THR A 31 6.42 -8.78 3.78
C THR A 31 6.16 -7.33 3.32
N ILE A 32 6.46 -6.38 4.19
CA ILE A 32 6.29 -4.96 3.83
C ILE A 32 7.18 -4.61 2.64
N SER A 33 8.43 -5.06 2.68
CA SER A 33 9.36 -4.79 1.58
C SER A 33 8.84 -5.36 0.25
N LYS A 34 8.33 -6.57 0.28
CA LYS A 34 7.80 -7.21 -0.93
C LYS A 34 6.58 -6.47 -1.48
N TRP A 35 5.74 -5.95 -0.60
CA TRP A 35 4.60 -5.15 -1.04
C TRP A 35 5.08 -3.86 -1.73
N GLU A 36 6.11 -3.24 -1.18
CA GLU A 36 6.62 -1.98 -1.73
C GLU A 36 7.37 -2.16 -3.05
N THR A 37 7.86 -3.35 -3.31
CA THR A 37 8.52 -3.67 -4.57
C THR A 37 7.61 -4.39 -5.56
N CYS A 38 6.36 -4.62 -5.18
CA CYS A 38 5.37 -5.32 -5.99
C CYS A 38 5.72 -6.78 -6.26
N GLU A 39 6.58 -7.37 -5.44
CA GLU A 39 6.85 -8.81 -5.53
C GLU A 39 5.62 -9.60 -5.10
N THR A 40 4.94 -9.09 -4.07
CA THR A 40 3.65 -9.63 -3.66
C THR A 40 2.73 -8.44 -3.41
N LEU A 41 1.44 -8.70 -3.32
CA LEU A 41 0.47 -7.66 -3.07
C LEU A 41 -0.25 -7.92 -1.76
N PRO A 42 -0.56 -6.87 -1.00
CA PRO A 42 -1.39 -7.05 0.20
C PRO A 42 -2.82 -7.41 -0.25
N ASP A 43 -3.46 -8.26 0.54
CA ASP A 43 -4.87 -8.55 0.27
C ASP A 43 -5.71 -7.34 0.66
N ILE A 44 -7.02 -7.44 0.39
CA ILE A 44 -7.91 -6.29 0.61
C ILE A 44 -7.94 -5.87 2.08
N ARG A 45 -7.87 -6.82 2.99
CA ARG A 45 -7.88 -6.53 4.42
C ARG A 45 -6.62 -5.78 4.84
N GLN A 46 -5.47 -6.26 4.40
CA GLN A 46 -4.20 -5.60 4.71
C GLN A 46 -4.11 -4.24 4.04
N SER A 47 -4.62 -4.14 2.81
CA SER A 47 -4.64 -2.86 2.11
C SER A 47 -5.45 -1.83 2.87
N LYS A 48 -6.58 -2.24 3.45
CA LYS A 48 -7.41 -1.35 4.24
C LYS A 48 -6.69 -0.89 5.50
N ARG A 49 -5.99 -1.81 6.15
CA ARG A 49 -5.22 -1.49 7.35
C ARG A 49 -4.08 -0.52 7.02
N LEU A 50 -3.41 -0.74 5.89
CA LEU A 50 -2.35 0.17 5.44
C LEU A 50 -2.92 1.56 5.16
N ALA A 51 -4.07 1.62 4.50
CA ALA A 51 -4.70 2.90 4.21
C ALA A 51 -5.01 3.67 5.50
N LEU A 52 -5.56 2.98 6.49
CA LEU A 52 -5.85 3.58 7.79
C LEU A 52 -4.57 4.08 8.45
N LEU A 53 -3.52 3.27 8.42
CA LEU A 53 -2.24 3.62 9.03
C LEU A 53 -1.63 4.85 8.35
N TYR A 54 -1.76 4.94 7.04
CA TYR A 54 -1.17 6.03 6.27
C TYR A 54 -2.10 7.22 6.11
N HIS A 55 -3.28 7.16 6.73
CA HIS A 55 -4.28 8.24 6.68
C HIS A 55 -4.76 8.50 5.25
N LEU A 56 -4.98 7.44 4.51
CA LEU A 56 -5.50 7.51 3.16
C LEU A 56 -6.79 6.70 3.09
N SER A 57 -7.61 6.99 2.10
CA SER A 57 -8.72 6.10 1.81
C SER A 57 -8.17 4.92 1.03
N LEU A 58 -8.91 3.81 1.02
CA LEU A 58 -8.50 2.66 0.25
C LEU A 58 -8.40 3.03 -1.24
N ASP A 59 -9.35 3.83 -1.70
CA ASP A 59 -9.35 4.30 -3.09
C ASP A 59 -8.10 5.09 -3.41
N GLU A 60 -7.68 5.96 -2.51
CA GLU A 60 -6.44 6.72 -2.72
C GLU A 60 -5.24 5.81 -2.79
N LEU A 61 -5.20 4.78 -1.95
CA LEU A 61 -4.06 3.90 -1.90
C LEU A 61 -3.90 3.08 -3.18
N ILE A 62 -4.98 2.56 -3.71
CA ILE A 62 -4.92 1.66 -4.87
C ILE A 62 -5.19 2.35 -6.20
N ASP A 63 -5.50 3.62 -6.18
CA ASP A 63 -5.89 4.36 -7.39
C ASP A 63 -4.79 4.39 -8.45
N PHE A 64 -3.56 4.32 -8.00
CA PHE A 64 -2.41 4.44 -8.89
C PHE A 64 -2.25 3.26 -9.83
N ASP A 65 -2.79 2.11 -9.46
CA ASP A 65 -2.64 0.90 -10.25
C ASP A 65 -3.77 0.72 -11.23
N MET A 66 -4.78 1.57 -11.14
CA MET A 66 -5.96 1.42 -11.98
C MET A 66 -5.92 2.41 -13.13
N ASP A 67 -6.22 1.91 -14.30
CA ASP A 67 -6.45 2.77 -15.44
C ASP A 67 -7.93 3.09 -15.44
N VAL A 68 -8.26 4.24 -14.89
CA VAL A 68 -9.64 4.66 -14.74
C VAL A 68 -10.35 4.76 -16.08
N GLU A 69 -9.62 5.15 -17.10
CA GLU A 69 -10.20 5.29 -18.43
C GLU A 69 -10.67 3.94 -18.97
N GLU A 70 -9.90 2.90 -18.72
CA GLU A 70 -10.28 1.56 -19.15
C GLU A 70 -11.52 1.10 -18.41
N VAL A 71 -11.61 1.41 -17.13
CA VAL A 71 -12.77 1.04 -16.33
C VAL A 71 -14.01 1.73 -16.88
N GLN A 72 -13.87 2.96 -17.31
CA GLN A 72 -15.00 3.73 -17.84
C GLN A 72 -15.52 3.19 -19.16
N GLN A 73 -14.70 2.43 -19.85
CA GLN A 73 -15.11 1.83 -21.12
C GLN A 73 -16.15 0.73 -20.95
N ALA A 74 -16.23 0.17 -19.80
CA ALA A 74 -17.14 -0.94 -19.53
C ALA A 74 -18.63 -0.60 -19.59
#